data_9a88121da3c3cd2eff54dd6e840b5c9d
#
_entry.id   9a88121da3c3cd2eff54dd6e840b5c9d
#
_cell.length_a   1.000
_cell.length_b   1.000
_cell.length_c   1.000
_cell.angle_alpha   90.00
_cell.angle_beta   90.00
_cell.angle_gamma   90.00
#
_symmetry.space_group_name_H-M   'P 1'
#
loop_
_entity.id
_entity.type
_entity.pdbx_description
1 polymer ?
#
loop_
_entity_poly.entity_id
_entity_poly.type
_entity_poly.pdbx_seq_one_letter_code
_entity_poly.pdbx_strand_id
1 'polypeptide(L)'
;IGCIVMNANPFTNGHRYLIQQAAAQCDWLHLFLVKEDSSRFPYEDRLDLVLKGTADIPRLTVHRGSEYIISRATFPCYFIKEQSVINHCYTEIDLKIFRQYLAPALGVTHRFVGTEPFCRVTAQYNQDMRYWLETPTISAPPIELVEIERLRYQEMPISASRVRQLLAKNDLTAIAPLVPAVTLHYLQNLLE
;
A
#
# COMPACT_ATOMS: atom_id res chain seq x y z
N ILE A 1 -3.73 17.38 -2.80
CA ILE A 1 -2.57 16.55 -2.43
C ILE A 1 -3.06 15.15 -2.10
N GLY A 2 -2.44 14.15 -2.74
CA GLY A 2 -2.77 12.74 -2.58
C GLY A 2 -1.85 12.00 -1.61
N CYS A 3 -2.33 10.87 -1.08
CA CYS A 3 -1.54 9.97 -0.25
C CYS A 3 -1.87 8.51 -0.55
N ILE A 4 -0.82 7.68 -0.61
CA ILE A 4 -0.90 6.22 -0.65
C ILE A 4 -0.10 5.65 0.53
N VAL A 5 -0.59 4.58 1.14
CA VAL A 5 0.19 3.75 2.06
C VAL A 5 0.16 2.33 1.53
N MET A 6 1.32 1.70 1.39
CA MET A 6 1.42 0.33 0.88
C MET A 6 2.55 -0.46 1.54
N ASN A 7 2.42 -1.78 1.52
CA ASN A 7 3.46 -2.68 2.01
C ASN A 7 4.51 -3.03 0.93
N ALA A 8 4.08 -3.14 -0.34
CA ALA A 8 4.93 -3.48 -1.49
C ALA A 8 5.85 -4.70 -1.26
N ASN A 9 5.28 -5.83 -0.91
CA ASN A 9 5.99 -7.04 -0.47
C ASN A 9 5.84 -8.22 -1.48
N PRO A 10 6.54 -8.22 -2.66
CA PRO A 10 7.40 -7.17 -3.19
C PRO A 10 6.64 -6.08 -3.96
N PHE A 11 7.37 -5.09 -4.51
CA PHE A 11 6.82 -4.08 -5.41
C PHE A 11 6.40 -4.71 -6.75
N THR A 12 5.17 -4.44 -7.21
CA THR A 12 4.57 -5.05 -8.40
C THR A 12 4.09 -3.99 -9.40
N ASN A 13 3.78 -4.41 -10.63
CA ASN A 13 3.14 -3.55 -11.63
C ASN A 13 1.77 -3.04 -11.15
N GLY A 14 1.07 -3.78 -10.29
CA GLY A 14 -0.16 -3.31 -9.65
C GLY A 14 0.06 -2.13 -8.69
N HIS A 15 1.14 -2.16 -7.90
CA HIS A 15 1.52 -1.02 -7.06
C HIS A 15 1.92 0.20 -7.90
N ARG A 16 2.75 -0.01 -8.93
CA ARG A 16 3.16 1.05 -9.83
C ARG A 16 1.96 1.69 -10.54
N TYR A 17 1.03 0.89 -11.02
CA TYR A 17 -0.20 1.36 -11.65
C TYR A 17 -1.03 2.24 -10.70
N LEU A 18 -1.25 1.78 -9.45
CA LEU A 18 -1.95 2.58 -8.44
C LEU A 18 -1.28 3.95 -8.24
N ILE A 19 0.05 3.98 -8.14
CA ILE A 19 0.81 5.23 -7.97
C ILE A 19 0.63 6.14 -9.20
N GLN A 20 0.72 5.60 -10.42
CA GLN A 20 0.53 6.37 -11.65
C GLN A 20 -0.87 6.96 -11.75
N GLN A 21 -1.91 6.17 -11.45
CA GLN A 21 -3.30 6.63 -11.46
C GLN A 21 -3.56 7.72 -10.41
N ALA A 22 -3.01 7.58 -9.22
CA ALA A 22 -3.11 8.58 -8.18
C ALA A 22 -2.35 9.86 -8.52
N ALA A 23 -1.12 9.76 -9.04
CA ALA A 23 -0.33 10.91 -9.44
C ALA A 23 -0.97 11.72 -10.58
N ALA A 24 -1.75 11.07 -11.45
CA ALA A 24 -2.51 11.74 -12.50
C ALA A 24 -3.73 12.54 -11.99
N GLN A 25 -4.18 12.26 -10.75
CA GLN A 25 -5.37 12.85 -10.14
C GLN A 25 -5.07 13.87 -9.04
N CYS A 26 -3.81 14.18 -8.77
CA CYS A 26 -3.42 15.15 -7.74
C CYS A 26 -2.19 15.96 -8.13
N ASP A 27 -2.00 17.12 -7.51
CA ASP A 27 -0.87 18.01 -7.80
C ASP A 27 0.45 17.50 -7.19
N TRP A 28 0.36 16.73 -6.10
CA TRP A 28 1.47 16.08 -5.43
C TRP A 28 1.02 14.81 -4.74
N LEU A 29 1.82 13.75 -4.81
CA LEU A 29 1.53 12.47 -4.20
C LEU A 29 2.55 12.11 -3.13
N HIS A 30 2.07 11.84 -1.92
CA HIS A 30 2.86 11.27 -0.83
C HIS A 30 2.66 9.75 -0.77
N LEU A 31 3.73 9.00 -0.85
CA LEU A 31 3.73 7.54 -0.73
C LEU A 31 4.44 7.11 0.55
N PHE A 32 3.73 6.42 1.44
CA PHE A 32 4.30 5.83 2.64
C PHE A 32 4.47 4.32 2.47
N LEU A 33 5.66 3.83 2.74
CA LEU A 33 5.94 2.41 2.78
C LEU A 33 5.82 1.90 4.22
N VAL A 34 4.97 0.90 4.44
CA VAL A 34 4.78 0.26 5.76
C VAL A 34 6.10 -0.32 6.26
N LYS A 35 6.56 0.10 7.45
CA LYS A 35 7.91 -0.22 7.98
C LYS A 35 8.01 -1.64 8.57
N GLU A 36 6.94 -2.39 8.63
CA GLU A 36 6.89 -3.69 9.30
C GLU A 36 7.83 -4.73 8.68
N ASP A 37 8.69 -5.35 9.49
CA ASP A 37 9.67 -6.37 9.08
C ASP A 37 9.15 -7.82 9.10
N SER A 38 7.89 -8.06 9.47
CA SER A 38 7.25 -9.39 9.32
C SER A 38 6.98 -9.77 7.86
N SER A 39 7.33 -8.92 6.93
CA SER A 39 7.27 -9.14 5.48
C SER A 39 8.34 -10.14 5.01
N ARG A 40 8.05 -10.88 3.92
CA ARG A 40 9.03 -11.80 3.33
C ARG A 40 10.32 -11.09 2.86
N PHE A 41 10.16 -9.84 2.38
CA PHE A 41 11.28 -9.02 1.92
C PHE A 41 11.59 -7.95 2.97
N PRO A 42 12.89 -7.74 3.30
CA PRO A 42 13.32 -6.71 4.25
C PRO A 42 12.81 -5.31 3.87
N TYR A 43 12.62 -4.46 4.86
CA TYR A 43 12.09 -3.12 4.64
C TYR A 43 12.96 -2.29 3.66
N GLU A 44 14.28 -2.32 3.83
CA GLU A 44 15.19 -1.53 2.99
C GLU A 44 15.15 -2.00 1.52
N ASP A 45 15.05 -3.30 1.27
CA ASP A 45 14.90 -3.84 -0.09
C ASP A 45 13.59 -3.39 -0.73
N ARG A 46 12.49 -3.44 0.03
CA ARG A 46 11.19 -2.96 -0.45
C ARG A 46 11.21 -1.46 -0.76
N LEU A 47 11.88 -0.67 0.07
CA LEU A 47 12.04 0.76 -0.14
C LEU A 47 12.87 1.06 -1.40
N ASP A 48 13.98 0.37 -1.59
CA ASP A 48 14.85 0.50 -2.77
C ASP A 48 14.09 0.16 -4.07
N LEU A 49 13.32 -0.95 -4.06
CA LEU A 49 12.49 -1.35 -5.19
C LEU A 49 11.41 -0.30 -5.53
N VAL A 50 10.77 0.29 -4.51
CA VAL A 50 9.79 1.35 -4.72
C VAL A 50 10.46 2.60 -5.29
N LEU A 51 11.56 3.06 -4.70
CA LEU A 51 12.28 4.25 -5.17
C LEU A 51 12.74 4.11 -6.62
N LYS A 52 13.39 2.99 -6.95
CA LYS A 52 13.84 2.70 -8.33
C LYS A 52 12.68 2.51 -9.30
N GLY A 53 11.64 1.78 -8.85
CA GLY A 53 10.48 1.48 -9.68
C GLY A 53 9.52 2.64 -9.91
N THR A 54 9.73 3.78 -9.23
CA THR A 54 8.91 5.01 -9.37
C THR A 54 9.73 6.25 -9.73
N ALA A 55 11.02 6.09 -10.04
CA ALA A 55 11.95 7.22 -10.29
C ALA A 55 11.51 8.14 -11.46
N ASP A 56 10.73 7.63 -12.39
CA ASP A 56 10.18 8.35 -13.53
C ASP A 56 8.83 9.03 -13.27
N ILE A 57 8.22 8.83 -12.09
CA ILE A 57 6.93 9.43 -11.76
C ILE A 57 7.17 10.81 -11.13
N PRO A 58 6.74 11.90 -11.79
CA PRO A 58 6.95 13.24 -11.28
C PRO A 58 6.02 13.55 -10.09
N ARG A 59 6.38 14.55 -9.29
CA ARG A 59 5.58 15.05 -8.16
C ARG A 59 5.19 13.98 -7.14
N LEU A 60 6.10 13.02 -6.92
CA LEU A 60 5.99 11.94 -5.97
C LEU A 60 7.06 12.11 -4.87
N THR A 61 6.64 12.03 -3.62
CA THR A 61 7.55 11.91 -2.48
C THR A 61 7.33 10.55 -1.80
N VAL A 62 8.37 9.73 -1.80
CA VAL A 62 8.37 8.46 -1.07
C VAL A 62 8.89 8.70 0.34
N HIS A 63 8.04 8.43 1.33
CA HIS A 63 8.37 8.55 2.75
C HIS A 63 8.72 7.19 3.33
N ARG A 64 9.69 7.19 4.23
CA ARG A 64 9.88 6.05 5.11
C ARG A 64 8.66 5.88 6.01
N GLY A 65 8.25 4.63 6.25
CA GLY A 65 7.19 4.32 7.20
C GLY A 65 7.58 4.68 8.63
N SER A 66 6.60 4.74 9.50
CA SER A 66 6.77 5.04 10.91
C SER A 66 5.88 4.14 11.77
N GLU A 67 6.06 4.22 13.08
CA GLU A 67 5.21 3.54 14.07
C GLU A 67 3.78 4.10 14.13
N TYR A 68 3.47 5.15 13.37
CA TYR A 68 2.18 5.86 13.39
C TYR A 68 1.31 5.59 12.16
N ILE A 69 1.79 4.82 11.18
CA ILE A 69 1.03 4.48 9.96
C ILE A 69 1.06 2.98 9.73
N ILE A 70 -0.07 2.32 9.91
CA ILE A 70 -0.23 0.87 9.75
C ILE A 70 0.94 0.14 10.41
N SER A 71 1.04 0.25 11.73
CA SER A 71 2.07 -0.40 12.53
C SER A 71 1.44 -1.43 13.46
N ARG A 72 2.27 -2.23 14.14
CA ARG A 72 1.77 -3.11 15.22
C ARG A 72 1.17 -2.34 16.38
N ALA A 73 1.58 -1.08 16.57
CA ALA A 73 1.03 -0.23 17.63
C ALA A 73 -0.33 0.34 17.27
N THR A 74 -0.53 0.76 16.01
CA THR A 74 -1.76 1.42 15.54
C THR A 74 -2.76 0.45 14.92
N PHE A 75 -2.30 -0.63 14.26
CA PHE A 75 -3.14 -1.63 13.62
C PHE A 75 -2.54 -3.05 13.65
N PRO A 76 -2.44 -3.70 14.83
CA PRO A 76 -1.82 -5.03 14.99
C PRO A 76 -2.51 -6.12 14.15
N CYS A 77 -3.84 -6.07 13.98
CA CYS A 77 -4.59 -7.06 13.22
C CYS A 77 -4.21 -7.14 11.74
N TYR A 78 -3.68 -6.08 11.15
CA TYR A 78 -3.20 -6.07 9.78
C TYR A 78 -2.05 -7.08 9.56
N PHE A 79 -1.20 -7.28 10.56
CA PHE A 79 -0.04 -8.15 10.48
C PHE A 79 -0.33 -9.60 10.89
N ILE A 80 -1.23 -9.80 11.85
CA ILE A 80 -1.58 -11.14 12.36
C ILE A 80 -2.45 -11.89 11.35
N LYS A 81 -3.30 -11.17 10.60
CA LYS A 81 -4.26 -11.71 9.61
C LYS A 81 -5.16 -12.84 10.14
N GLU A 82 -5.30 -12.96 11.44
CA GLU A 82 -6.24 -13.90 12.05
C GLU A 82 -7.67 -13.36 11.93
N GLN A 83 -8.55 -14.22 11.45
CA GLN A 83 -9.94 -13.86 11.12
C GLN A 83 -10.84 -13.64 12.34
N SER A 84 -10.39 -13.92 13.53
CA SER A 84 -11.27 -13.99 14.71
C SER A 84 -11.54 -12.66 15.42
N VAL A 85 -10.70 -11.62 15.22
CA VAL A 85 -10.89 -10.31 15.87
C VAL A 85 -10.41 -9.19 14.95
N ILE A 86 -11.19 -8.84 13.93
CA ILE A 86 -11.05 -7.53 13.29
C ILE A 86 -11.57 -6.50 14.29
N ASN A 87 -10.66 -5.96 15.06
CA ASN A 87 -11.02 -5.02 16.10
C ASN A 87 -11.15 -3.63 15.47
N HIS A 88 -12.39 -3.18 15.21
CA HIS A 88 -12.68 -1.84 14.68
C HIS A 88 -11.95 -0.73 15.44
N CYS A 89 -11.63 -0.94 16.72
CA CYS A 89 -10.88 0.02 17.52
C CYS A 89 -9.48 0.32 16.97
N TYR A 90 -8.81 -0.65 16.37
CA TYR A 90 -7.45 -0.43 15.82
C TYR A 90 -7.47 0.32 14.50
N THR A 91 -8.45 0.03 13.63
CA THR A 91 -8.62 0.81 12.39
C THR A 91 -8.98 2.25 12.71
N GLU A 92 -9.81 2.49 13.70
CA GLU A 92 -10.15 3.82 14.19
C GLU A 92 -8.92 4.60 14.65
N ILE A 93 -8.06 4.01 15.49
CA ILE A 93 -6.86 4.67 16.01
C ILE A 93 -5.92 5.06 14.87
N ASP A 94 -5.60 4.14 13.99
CA ASP A 94 -4.72 4.38 12.84
C ASP A 94 -5.26 5.50 11.94
N LEU A 95 -6.53 5.43 11.58
CA LEU A 95 -7.17 6.38 10.68
C LEU A 95 -7.38 7.76 11.31
N LYS A 96 -7.66 7.84 12.62
CA LYS A 96 -7.73 9.11 13.35
C LYS A 96 -6.35 9.77 13.47
N ILE A 97 -5.29 9.02 13.77
CA ILE A 97 -3.91 9.54 13.77
C ILE A 97 -3.58 10.09 12.39
N PHE A 98 -3.87 9.33 11.34
CA PHE A 98 -3.62 9.80 9.98
C PHE A 98 -4.38 11.09 9.67
N ARG A 99 -5.70 11.13 9.91
CA ARG A 99 -6.56 12.27 9.55
C ARG A 99 -6.28 13.52 10.38
N GLN A 100 -6.02 13.37 11.68
CA GLN A 100 -5.89 14.50 12.60
C GLN A 100 -4.48 15.10 12.63
N TYR A 101 -3.45 14.30 12.36
CA TYR A 101 -2.07 14.73 12.54
C TYR A 101 -1.25 14.67 11.25
N LEU A 102 -1.27 13.53 10.53
CA LEU A 102 -0.42 13.34 9.38
C LEU A 102 -0.93 14.07 8.13
N ALA A 103 -2.20 13.94 7.84
CA ALA A 103 -2.81 14.55 6.67
C ALA A 103 -2.77 16.10 6.71
N PRO A 104 -3.10 16.78 7.81
CA PRO A 104 -2.96 18.22 7.89
C PRO A 104 -1.51 18.71 7.77
N ALA A 105 -0.56 17.99 8.37
CA ALA A 105 0.87 18.35 8.30
C ALA A 105 1.43 18.29 6.86
N LEU A 106 0.84 17.46 6.01
CA LEU A 106 1.25 17.27 4.61
C LEU A 106 0.29 17.94 3.60
N GLY A 107 -0.80 18.53 4.07
CA GLY A 107 -1.85 19.08 3.22
C GLY A 107 -2.63 18.03 2.42
N VAL A 108 -2.68 16.77 2.90
CA VAL A 108 -3.35 15.67 2.21
C VAL A 108 -4.87 15.85 2.22
N THR A 109 -5.47 15.76 1.05
CA THR A 109 -6.92 15.89 0.81
C THR A 109 -7.55 14.61 0.24
N HIS A 110 -6.72 13.70 -0.33
CA HIS A 110 -7.16 12.47 -0.97
C HIS A 110 -6.31 11.29 -0.51
N ARG A 111 -6.97 10.19 -0.15
CA ARG A 111 -6.32 8.91 0.13
C ARG A 111 -6.65 7.93 -0.99
N PHE A 112 -5.63 7.46 -1.71
CA PHE A 112 -5.79 6.50 -2.80
C PHE A 112 -5.52 5.08 -2.31
N VAL A 113 -6.39 4.16 -2.69
CA VAL A 113 -6.27 2.73 -2.38
C VAL A 113 -6.66 1.87 -3.58
N GLY A 114 -6.10 0.68 -3.68
CA GLY A 114 -6.59 -0.30 -4.64
C GLY A 114 -7.80 -1.06 -4.10
N THR A 115 -8.75 -1.44 -4.96
CA THR A 115 -9.80 -2.39 -4.59
C THR A 115 -9.19 -3.70 -4.05
N GLU A 116 -9.85 -4.34 -3.06
CA GLU A 116 -9.30 -5.53 -2.39
C GLU A 116 -10.24 -6.73 -2.49
N PRO A 117 -10.08 -7.59 -3.52
CA PRO A 117 -10.94 -8.75 -3.71
C PRO A 117 -10.49 -10.00 -2.93
N PHE A 118 -9.28 -10.01 -2.34
CA PHE A 118 -8.68 -11.24 -1.82
C PHE A 118 -8.57 -11.27 -0.29
N CYS A 119 -8.15 -10.18 0.34
CA CYS A 119 -7.88 -10.12 1.76
C CYS A 119 -9.05 -9.45 2.51
N ARG A 120 -9.80 -10.21 3.30
CA ARG A 120 -10.93 -9.69 4.09
C ARG A 120 -10.51 -8.58 5.07
N VAL A 121 -9.33 -8.70 5.68
CA VAL A 121 -8.83 -7.69 6.61
C VAL A 121 -8.58 -6.36 5.89
N THR A 122 -7.95 -6.40 4.72
CA THR A 122 -7.70 -5.19 3.93
C THR A 122 -8.99 -4.62 3.33
N ALA A 123 -9.94 -5.47 2.90
CA ALA A 123 -11.24 -5.02 2.42
C ALA A 123 -12.04 -4.32 3.53
N GLN A 124 -12.03 -4.86 4.75
CA GLN A 124 -12.65 -4.21 5.91
C GLN A 124 -11.96 -2.90 6.25
N TYR A 125 -10.63 -2.85 6.21
CA TYR A 125 -9.88 -1.61 6.42
C TYR A 125 -10.24 -0.53 5.38
N ASN A 126 -10.44 -0.90 4.10
CA ASN A 126 -10.90 0.05 3.07
C ASN A 126 -12.30 0.60 3.39
N GLN A 127 -13.23 -0.23 3.92
CA GLN A 127 -14.56 0.23 4.34
C GLN A 127 -14.46 1.17 5.55
N ASP A 128 -13.66 0.82 6.55
CA ASP A 128 -13.43 1.64 7.74
C ASP A 128 -12.76 2.98 7.37
N MET A 129 -11.86 2.98 6.36
CA MET A 129 -11.26 4.21 5.84
C MET A 129 -12.32 5.20 5.33
N ARG A 130 -13.30 4.74 4.55
CA ARG A 130 -14.36 5.61 4.05
C ARG A 130 -15.10 6.29 5.21
N TYR A 131 -15.46 5.52 6.22
CA TYR A 131 -16.13 6.05 7.39
C TYR A 131 -15.26 7.07 8.16
N TRP A 132 -14.04 6.69 8.54
CA TRP A 132 -13.21 7.52 9.42
C TRP A 132 -12.56 8.71 8.71
N LEU A 133 -12.29 8.62 7.41
CA LEU A 133 -11.68 9.72 6.67
C LEU A 133 -12.72 10.75 6.18
N GLU A 134 -13.94 10.33 5.84
CA GLU A 134 -14.94 11.22 5.23
C GLU A 134 -15.95 11.75 6.25
N THR A 135 -16.17 11.08 7.39
CA THR A 135 -17.19 11.50 8.37
C THR A 135 -16.96 12.93 8.91
N PRO A 136 -18.02 13.76 9.00
CA PRO A 136 -17.91 15.13 9.53
C PRO A 136 -17.72 15.20 11.05
N THR A 137 -17.92 14.10 11.79
CA THR A 137 -17.89 14.09 13.27
C THR A 137 -16.49 14.22 13.88
N ILE A 138 -15.44 14.17 13.07
CA ILE A 138 -14.05 14.33 13.51
C ILE A 138 -13.65 15.80 13.35
N SER A 139 -12.94 16.36 14.33
CA SER A 139 -12.49 17.76 14.38
C SER A 139 -11.38 18.12 13.38
N ALA A 140 -11.13 17.30 12.37
CA ALA A 140 -10.17 17.53 11.31
C ALA A 140 -10.87 17.54 9.94
N PRO A 141 -10.32 18.22 8.92
CA PRO A 141 -10.91 18.24 7.59
C PRO A 141 -11.14 16.82 7.06
N PRO A 142 -12.23 16.58 6.31
CA PRO A 142 -12.46 15.28 5.67
C PRO A 142 -11.41 15.04 4.59
N ILE A 143 -11.09 13.76 4.38
CA ILE A 143 -10.17 13.29 3.35
C ILE A 143 -10.97 12.37 2.44
N GLU A 144 -10.99 12.66 1.15
CA GLU A 144 -11.68 11.85 0.16
C GLU A 144 -10.95 10.51 -0.04
N LEU A 145 -11.69 9.40 0.04
CA LEU A 145 -11.18 8.07 -0.28
C LEU A 145 -11.42 7.75 -1.75
N VAL A 146 -10.35 7.62 -2.53
CA VAL A 146 -10.40 7.26 -3.94
C VAL A 146 -9.97 5.81 -4.12
N GLU A 147 -10.90 4.94 -4.52
CA GLU A 147 -10.62 3.54 -4.84
C GLU A 147 -10.30 3.39 -6.33
N ILE A 148 -9.17 2.77 -6.64
CA ILE A 148 -8.71 2.50 -8.00
C ILE A 148 -8.77 0.99 -8.25
N GLU A 149 -9.38 0.58 -9.36
CA GLU A 149 -9.40 -0.82 -9.74
C GLU A 149 -7.99 -1.36 -9.93
N ARG A 150 -7.76 -2.60 -9.48
CA ARG A 150 -6.46 -3.25 -9.64
C ARG A 150 -6.14 -3.52 -11.10
N LEU A 151 -4.90 -3.26 -11.47
CA LEU A 151 -4.34 -3.70 -12.75
C LEU A 151 -4.46 -5.22 -12.86
N ARG A 152 -4.92 -5.71 -14.01
CA ARG A 152 -5.08 -7.13 -14.32
C ARG A 152 -4.04 -7.59 -15.33
N TYR A 153 -3.65 -8.83 -15.20
CA TYR A 153 -2.88 -9.57 -16.19
C TYR A 153 -3.55 -10.91 -16.43
N GLN A 154 -3.92 -11.21 -17.68
CA GLN A 154 -4.70 -12.41 -18.04
C GLN A 154 -5.95 -12.58 -17.16
N GLU A 155 -6.80 -11.55 -17.11
CA GLU A 155 -8.04 -11.48 -16.33
C GLU A 155 -7.88 -11.57 -14.80
N MET A 156 -6.66 -11.76 -14.30
CA MET A 156 -6.38 -11.87 -12.87
C MET A 156 -5.76 -10.58 -12.32
N PRO A 157 -6.26 -10.04 -11.18
CA PRO A 157 -5.63 -8.90 -10.54
C PRO A 157 -4.17 -9.20 -10.14
N ILE A 158 -3.27 -8.28 -10.44
CA ILE A 158 -1.88 -8.37 -10.02
C ILE A 158 -1.80 -8.19 -8.51
N SER A 159 -1.19 -9.14 -7.80
CA SER A 159 -0.99 -9.07 -6.36
C SER A 159 0.41 -9.53 -5.94
N ALA A 160 0.95 -8.91 -4.88
CA ALA A 160 2.21 -9.35 -4.29
C ALA A 160 2.15 -10.78 -3.74
N SER A 161 0.98 -11.21 -3.26
CA SER A 161 0.78 -12.59 -2.80
C SER A 161 0.98 -13.61 -3.91
N ARG A 162 0.46 -13.34 -5.12
CA ARG A 162 0.68 -14.20 -6.29
C ARG A 162 2.16 -14.25 -6.68
N VAL A 163 2.86 -13.12 -6.65
CA VAL A 163 4.31 -13.08 -6.91
C VAL A 163 5.07 -13.96 -5.91
N ARG A 164 4.75 -13.87 -4.62
CA ARG A 164 5.39 -14.72 -3.59
C ARG A 164 5.09 -16.21 -3.78
N GLN A 165 3.88 -16.58 -4.21
CA GLN A 165 3.52 -17.97 -4.51
C GLN A 165 4.30 -18.52 -5.70
N LEU A 166 4.45 -17.73 -6.77
CA LEU A 166 5.23 -18.10 -7.95
C LEU A 166 6.74 -18.19 -7.63
N LEU A 167 7.25 -17.27 -6.82
CA LEU A 167 8.65 -17.28 -6.36
C LEU A 167 8.95 -18.53 -5.53
N ALA A 168 8.01 -18.99 -4.71
CA ALA A 168 8.17 -20.27 -3.97
C ALA A 168 8.25 -21.49 -4.87
N LYS A 169 7.82 -21.37 -6.14
CA LYS A 169 7.91 -22.39 -7.18
C LYS A 169 9.08 -22.15 -8.15
N ASN A 170 9.90 -21.12 -7.91
CA ASN A 170 10.96 -20.66 -8.82
C ASN A 170 10.47 -20.30 -10.23
N ASP A 171 9.21 -19.89 -10.39
CA ASP A 171 8.60 -19.58 -11.68
C ASP A 171 8.80 -18.11 -12.06
N LEU A 172 10.03 -17.74 -12.40
CA LEU A 172 10.37 -16.36 -12.81
C LEU A 172 9.69 -15.95 -14.12
N THR A 173 9.40 -16.90 -15.01
CA THR A 173 8.71 -16.63 -16.28
C THR A 173 7.31 -16.11 -16.04
N ALA A 174 6.57 -16.73 -15.10
CA ALA A 174 5.23 -16.27 -14.73
C ALA A 174 5.26 -14.99 -13.88
N ILE A 175 6.36 -14.69 -13.18
CA ILE A 175 6.54 -13.45 -12.40
C ILE A 175 6.83 -12.25 -13.30
N ALA A 176 7.61 -12.42 -14.36
CA ALA A 176 8.10 -11.32 -15.20
C ALA A 176 7.02 -10.30 -15.64
N PRO A 177 5.82 -10.68 -16.10
CA PRO A 177 4.78 -9.72 -16.47
C PRO A 177 4.10 -9.04 -15.28
N LEU A 178 4.30 -9.51 -14.05
CA LEU A 178 3.61 -9.02 -12.85
C LEU A 178 4.39 -7.94 -12.10
N VAL A 179 5.68 -7.79 -12.39
CA VAL A 179 6.59 -6.90 -11.64
C VAL A 179 7.38 -5.98 -12.59
N PRO A 180 7.80 -4.80 -12.12
CA PRO A 180 8.76 -3.97 -12.86
C PRO A 180 10.12 -4.68 -13.02
N ALA A 181 10.90 -4.27 -14.02
CA ALA A 181 12.21 -4.85 -14.32
C ALA A 181 13.16 -4.84 -13.10
N VAL A 182 13.14 -3.77 -12.29
CA VAL A 182 13.94 -3.66 -11.06
C VAL A 182 13.59 -4.74 -10.04
N THR A 183 12.30 -5.04 -9.88
CA THR A 183 11.84 -6.10 -8.98
C THR A 183 12.17 -7.48 -9.55
N LEU A 184 12.01 -7.69 -10.87
CA LEU A 184 12.37 -8.95 -11.49
C LEU A 184 13.85 -9.27 -11.31
N HIS A 185 14.74 -8.32 -11.57
CA HIS A 185 16.18 -8.47 -11.37
C HIS A 185 16.52 -8.80 -9.91
N TYR A 186 15.93 -8.10 -8.96
CA TYR A 186 16.10 -8.40 -7.53
C TYR A 186 15.69 -9.84 -7.19
N LEU A 187 14.54 -10.31 -7.71
CA LEU A 187 14.05 -11.66 -7.46
C LEU A 187 14.91 -12.75 -8.13
N GLN A 188 15.52 -12.46 -9.28
CA GLN A 188 16.48 -13.34 -9.94
C GLN A 188 17.72 -13.56 -9.07
N ASN A 189 18.31 -12.48 -8.56
CA ASN A 189 19.50 -12.54 -7.70
C ASN A 189 19.26 -13.27 -6.36
N LEU A 190 18.01 -13.36 -5.90
CA LEU A 190 17.66 -14.12 -4.69
C LEU A 190 17.65 -15.63 -4.91
N LEU A 191 17.59 -16.10 -6.15
CA LEU A 191 17.52 -17.52 -6.50
C LEU A 191 18.88 -18.08 -6.97
N GLU A 192 19.88 -17.21 -7.18
CA GLU A 192 21.27 -17.56 -7.45
C GLU A 192 22.02 -17.84 -6.13
#